data_e8cf8aa7354e6e41bf4a61799e55c263
#
_entry.id   e8cf8aa7354e6e41bf4a61799e55c263
#
_cell.length_a   1.000
_cell.length_b   1.000
_cell.length_c   1.000
_cell.angle_alpha   90.00
_cell.angle_beta   90.00
_cell.angle_gamma   90.00
#
_symmetry.space_group_name_H-M   'P 1'
#
loop_
_entity.id
_entity.type
_entity.pdbx_description
1 polymer ?
#
loop_
_entity_poly.entity_id
_entity_poly.type
_entity_poly.pdbx_seq_one_letter_code
_entity_poly.pdbx_strand_id
1 'polypeptide(L)'
;GLKEDIVVPKDTVAIIENPLYAVINEPNSTMQRLIRKLNLLDVVDEQSSSGKLDLIIQLPYVIKTEARRQQAEKRRVEIERQLAGSKYGIAYTDGTERITQLNRSVENNLMKQIEYLTSMLYSQLGITQSILDGSADEKTMLNYYNRTIEPIISAIVDEMKRKFLTKTARSQKQSILFFRDPFKL
;
A
#
# COMPACT_ATOMS: atom_id res chain seq x y z
N GLY A 1 20.35 23.07 0.52
CA GLY A 1 21.26 23.11 1.64
C GLY A 1 21.98 21.78 1.73
N LEU A 2 23.31 21.81 1.89
CA LEU A 2 24.11 20.63 2.20
C LEU A 2 23.59 20.06 3.53
N LYS A 3 23.21 18.78 3.53
CA LYS A 3 22.93 18.04 4.78
C LYS A 3 24.29 17.77 5.40
N GLU A 4 24.62 18.49 6.47
CA GLU A 4 25.76 18.15 7.31
C GLU A 4 25.37 16.94 8.17
N ASP A 5 26.15 15.87 8.05
CA ASP A 5 26.01 14.69 8.91
C ASP A 5 26.54 15.05 10.31
N ILE A 6 25.67 15.00 11.31
CA ILE A 6 26.04 15.21 12.70
C ILE A 6 26.48 13.88 13.29
N VAL A 7 27.75 13.76 13.61
CA VAL A 7 28.31 12.58 14.29
C VAL A 7 28.24 12.80 15.82
N VAL A 8 27.52 11.94 16.50
CA VAL A 8 27.42 11.95 17.97
C VAL A 8 27.98 10.65 18.56
N PRO A 9 28.65 10.70 19.73
CA PRO A 9 29.10 9.49 20.41
C PRO A 9 27.94 8.58 20.78
N LYS A 10 28.07 7.28 20.54
CA LYS A 10 27.03 6.29 20.84
C LYS A 10 26.65 6.22 22.32
N ASP A 11 27.52 6.62 23.21
CA ASP A 11 27.30 6.67 24.65
C ASP A 11 26.46 7.87 25.10
N THR A 12 26.24 8.85 24.25
CA THR A 12 25.42 10.04 24.56
C THR A 12 23.99 9.94 24.04
N VAL A 13 23.65 8.88 23.29
CA VAL A 13 22.35 8.74 22.67
C VAL A 13 21.65 7.44 23.08
N ALA A 14 20.34 7.48 23.25
CA ALA A 14 19.48 6.31 23.36
C ALA A 14 19.06 5.88 21.95
N ILE A 15 19.26 4.60 21.63
CA ILE A 15 18.88 4.01 20.33
C ILE A 15 17.64 3.17 20.55
N ILE A 16 16.50 3.67 20.11
CA ILE A 16 15.22 3.02 20.28
C ILE A 16 14.89 2.24 19.00
N GLU A 17 14.73 0.94 19.14
CA GLU A 17 14.25 0.09 18.03
C GLU A 17 12.74 0.24 17.90
N ASN A 18 12.28 0.30 16.65
CA ASN A 18 10.86 0.41 16.37
C ASN A 18 10.14 -0.93 16.66
N PRO A 19 9.28 -1.02 17.71
CA PRO A 19 8.59 -2.28 18.03
C PRO A 19 7.59 -2.71 16.95
N LEU A 20 7.22 -1.82 16.03
CA LEU A 20 6.33 -2.10 14.90
C LEU A 20 7.10 -2.42 13.61
N TYR A 21 8.44 -2.59 13.67
CA TYR A 21 9.28 -2.81 12.51
C TYR A 21 8.80 -3.98 11.64
N ALA A 22 8.44 -5.09 12.26
CA ALA A 22 7.96 -6.29 11.56
C ALA A 22 6.66 -6.05 10.76
N VAL A 23 5.83 -5.12 11.20
CA VAL A 23 4.56 -4.78 10.54
C VAL A 23 4.73 -3.74 9.44
N ILE A 24 5.63 -2.77 9.67
CA ILE A 24 5.73 -1.55 8.83
C ILE A 24 6.92 -1.60 7.89
N ASN A 25 8.12 -1.92 8.39
CA ASN A 25 9.39 -1.68 7.71
C ASN A 25 10.12 -2.94 7.25
N GLU A 26 9.85 -4.09 7.86
CA GLU A 26 10.50 -5.34 7.46
C GLU A 26 10.23 -5.66 5.98
N PRO A 27 11.22 -6.14 5.22
CA PRO A 27 10.99 -6.64 3.86
C PRO A 27 9.83 -7.64 3.83
N ASN A 28 8.85 -7.44 2.95
CA ASN A 28 7.60 -8.20 2.88
C ASN A 28 6.62 -8.04 4.07
N SER A 29 6.83 -7.07 4.94
CA SER A 29 5.82 -6.69 5.93
C SER A 29 4.47 -6.38 5.27
N THR A 30 3.41 -6.38 6.06
CA THR A 30 2.05 -6.09 5.57
C THR A 30 1.98 -4.71 4.91
N MET A 31 2.61 -3.69 5.52
CA MET A 31 2.68 -2.35 4.94
C MET A 31 3.44 -2.33 3.61
N GLN A 32 4.60 -2.99 3.52
CA GLN A 32 5.39 -3.03 2.30
C GLN A 32 4.68 -3.77 1.16
N ARG A 33 3.92 -4.81 1.49
CA ARG A 33 3.07 -5.53 0.52
C ARG A 33 1.91 -4.66 0.05
N LEU A 34 1.27 -3.91 0.96
CA LEU A 34 0.18 -3.00 0.63
C LEU A 34 0.67 -1.88 -0.30
N ILE A 35 1.79 -1.23 0.01
CA ILE A 35 2.40 -0.20 -0.84
C ILE A 35 2.66 -0.72 -2.25
N ARG A 36 3.22 -1.92 -2.39
CA ARG A 36 3.45 -2.53 -3.71
C ARG A 36 2.15 -2.78 -4.49
N LYS A 37 1.07 -3.15 -3.81
CA LYS A 37 -0.24 -3.35 -4.46
C LYS A 37 -0.89 -2.05 -4.87
N LEU A 38 -0.78 -1.00 -4.07
CA LEU A 38 -1.25 0.35 -4.42
C LEU A 38 -0.48 0.89 -5.63
N ASN A 39 0.84 0.80 -5.65
CA ASN A 39 1.63 1.21 -6.81
C ASN A 39 1.25 0.42 -8.08
N LEU A 40 0.91 -0.86 -7.95
CA LEU A 40 0.43 -1.64 -9.09
C LEU A 40 -0.95 -1.19 -9.55
N LEU A 41 -1.85 -0.80 -8.63
CA LEU A 41 -3.16 -0.24 -8.95
C LEU A 41 -3.01 1.07 -9.73
N ASP A 42 -2.13 1.98 -9.28
CA ASP A 42 -1.84 3.24 -9.97
C ASP A 42 -1.40 3.00 -11.43
N VAL A 43 -0.52 2.00 -11.66
CA VAL A 43 -0.08 1.64 -13.01
C VAL A 43 -1.24 1.07 -13.86
N VAL A 44 -2.12 0.26 -13.25
CA VAL A 44 -3.30 -0.28 -13.95
C VAL A 44 -4.28 0.83 -14.30
N ASP A 45 -4.52 1.76 -13.39
CA ASP A 45 -5.40 2.91 -13.60
C ASP A 45 -4.85 3.84 -14.70
N GLU A 46 -3.54 4.09 -14.71
CA GLU A 46 -2.88 4.87 -15.75
C GLU A 46 -2.99 4.20 -17.12
N GLN A 47 -2.82 2.88 -17.18
CA GLN A 47 -3.02 2.10 -18.41
C GLN A 47 -4.47 2.12 -18.88
N SER A 48 -5.43 2.04 -17.96
CA SER A 48 -6.86 2.09 -18.27
C SER A 48 -7.28 3.49 -18.74
N SER A 49 -6.77 4.55 -18.11
CA SER A 49 -7.05 5.94 -18.50
C SER A 49 -6.40 6.34 -19.82
N SER A 50 -5.32 5.68 -20.24
CA SER A 50 -4.65 5.93 -21.52
C SER A 50 -5.39 5.33 -22.73
N GLY A 51 -6.58 4.75 -22.54
CA GLY A 51 -7.39 4.18 -23.59
C GLY A 51 -6.80 2.89 -24.21
N LYS A 52 -5.79 2.29 -23.58
CA LYS A 52 -5.25 0.99 -24.02
C LYS A 52 -6.19 -0.12 -23.59
N LEU A 53 -7.23 -0.32 -24.38
CA LEU A 53 -8.15 -1.45 -24.23
C LEU A 53 -7.48 -2.72 -24.74
N ASP A 54 -7.51 -3.79 -23.93
CA ASP A 54 -7.15 -5.11 -24.42
C ASP A 54 -8.30 -5.63 -25.27
N LEU A 55 -8.14 -5.52 -26.59
CA LEU A 55 -9.13 -5.93 -27.56
C LEU A 55 -8.61 -7.13 -28.38
N ILE A 56 -9.45 -8.12 -28.55
CA ILE A 56 -9.26 -9.15 -29.58
C ILE A 56 -10.12 -8.79 -30.78
N ILE A 57 -9.47 -8.55 -31.91
CA ILE A 57 -10.12 -8.29 -33.17
C ILE A 57 -10.08 -9.58 -33.96
N GLN A 58 -11.23 -10.24 -34.12
CA GLN A 58 -11.37 -11.42 -34.98
C GLN A 58 -11.68 -10.96 -36.40
N LEU A 59 -10.72 -11.18 -37.30
CA LEU A 59 -10.87 -10.85 -38.72
C LEU A 59 -11.53 -12.00 -39.48
N PRO A 60 -12.28 -11.72 -40.56
CA PRO A 60 -12.98 -12.74 -41.35
C PRO A 60 -12.04 -13.56 -42.26
N TYR A 61 -10.73 -13.43 -42.10
CA TYR A 61 -9.75 -14.10 -42.93
C TYR A 61 -8.51 -14.55 -42.12
N VAL A 62 -7.82 -15.54 -42.68
CA VAL A 62 -6.59 -16.06 -42.04
C VAL A 62 -5.38 -15.25 -42.49
N ILE A 63 -4.54 -14.85 -41.51
CA ILE A 63 -3.32 -14.06 -41.76
C ILE A 63 -2.16 -15.01 -42.09
N LYS A 64 -2.06 -15.44 -43.36
CA LYS A 64 -0.96 -16.32 -43.83
C LYS A 64 0.03 -15.60 -44.73
N THR A 65 -0.36 -14.50 -45.36
CA THR A 65 0.46 -13.76 -46.34
C THR A 65 0.80 -12.40 -45.83
N GLU A 66 1.90 -11.81 -46.33
CA GLU A 66 2.34 -10.46 -45.93
C GLU A 66 1.27 -9.41 -46.29
N ALA A 67 0.60 -9.53 -47.40
CA ALA A 67 -0.50 -8.64 -47.80
C ALA A 67 -1.66 -8.68 -46.76
N ARG A 68 -2.01 -9.88 -46.26
CA ARG A 68 -3.04 -10.05 -45.22
C ARG A 68 -2.59 -9.49 -43.86
N ARG A 69 -1.30 -9.61 -43.55
CA ARG A 69 -0.71 -9.00 -42.34
C ARG A 69 -0.81 -7.48 -42.36
N GLN A 70 -0.44 -6.88 -43.52
CA GLN A 70 -0.54 -5.42 -43.69
C GLN A 70 -2.00 -4.95 -43.65
N GLN A 71 -2.92 -5.71 -44.17
CA GLN A 71 -4.36 -5.43 -44.11
C GLN A 71 -4.87 -5.48 -42.66
N ALA A 72 -4.46 -6.46 -41.87
CA ALA A 72 -4.79 -6.59 -40.45
C ALA A 72 -4.22 -5.44 -39.65
N GLU A 73 -2.97 -5.02 -39.91
CA GLU A 73 -2.31 -3.89 -39.25
C GLU A 73 -3.02 -2.56 -39.55
N LYS A 74 -3.38 -2.31 -40.80
CA LYS A 74 -4.19 -1.13 -41.17
C LYS A 74 -5.53 -1.10 -40.43
N ARG A 75 -6.17 -2.26 -40.30
CA ARG A 75 -7.45 -2.35 -39.56
C ARG A 75 -7.29 -2.10 -38.07
N ARG A 76 -6.20 -2.61 -37.46
CA ARG A 76 -5.84 -2.32 -36.07
C ARG A 76 -5.71 -0.81 -35.84
N VAL A 77 -4.90 -0.14 -36.66
CA VAL A 77 -4.66 1.31 -36.53
C VAL A 77 -5.96 2.11 -36.71
N GLU A 78 -6.84 1.67 -37.64
CA GLU A 78 -8.13 2.34 -37.85
C GLU A 78 -9.05 2.21 -36.62
N ILE A 79 -9.13 1.03 -36.00
CA ILE A 79 -9.92 0.82 -34.78
C ILE A 79 -9.33 1.62 -33.61
N GLU A 80 -8.00 1.61 -33.43
CA GLU A 80 -7.33 2.43 -32.42
C GLU A 80 -7.66 3.94 -32.60
N ARG A 81 -7.63 4.42 -33.84
CA ARG A 81 -7.97 5.82 -34.15
C ARG A 81 -9.44 6.13 -33.85
N GLN A 82 -10.37 5.25 -34.17
CA GLN A 82 -11.79 5.41 -33.88
C GLN A 82 -12.06 5.45 -32.38
N LEU A 83 -11.43 4.54 -31.61
CA LEU A 83 -11.55 4.49 -30.15
C LEU A 83 -10.95 5.71 -29.47
N ALA A 84 -9.76 6.15 -29.91
CA ALA A 84 -9.10 7.35 -29.36
C ALA A 84 -9.88 8.63 -29.68
N GLY A 85 -10.53 8.72 -30.84
CA GLY A 85 -11.34 9.86 -31.24
C GLY A 85 -12.78 9.84 -30.71
N SER A 86 -13.22 8.73 -30.11
CA SER A 86 -14.59 8.57 -29.64
C SER A 86 -14.73 8.96 -28.17
N LYS A 87 -15.62 9.92 -27.86
CA LYS A 87 -15.94 10.30 -26.48
C LYS A 87 -16.49 9.15 -25.62
N TYR A 88 -17.05 8.11 -26.26
CA TYR A 88 -17.70 7.00 -25.58
C TYR A 88 -17.04 5.64 -25.89
N GLY A 89 -15.83 5.63 -26.49
CA GLY A 89 -15.12 4.39 -26.82
C GLY A 89 -15.83 3.52 -27.84
N ILE A 90 -16.53 4.11 -28.83
CA ILE A 90 -17.29 3.41 -29.85
C ILE A 90 -16.45 3.30 -31.13
N ALA A 91 -16.34 2.08 -31.66
CA ALA A 91 -15.75 1.82 -32.97
C ALA A 91 -16.78 1.09 -33.86
N TYR A 92 -16.71 1.33 -35.15
CA TYR A 92 -17.56 0.65 -36.15
C TYR A 92 -16.86 -0.59 -36.65
N THR A 93 -17.59 -1.72 -36.69
CA THR A 93 -17.13 -2.98 -37.28
C THR A 93 -18.06 -3.37 -38.41
N ASP A 94 -17.54 -4.08 -39.40
CA ASP A 94 -18.38 -4.70 -40.37
C ASP A 94 -18.99 -6.01 -39.79
N GLY A 95 -20.08 -6.50 -40.36
CA GLY A 95 -20.83 -7.66 -39.81
C GLY A 95 -20.05 -8.98 -39.78
N THR A 96 -18.85 -9.02 -40.33
CA THR A 96 -17.96 -10.19 -40.38
C THR A 96 -16.81 -10.14 -39.40
N GLU A 97 -16.60 -8.96 -38.78
CA GLU A 97 -15.59 -8.75 -37.73
C GLU A 97 -16.23 -8.86 -36.34
N ARG A 98 -15.51 -9.44 -35.42
CA ARG A 98 -15.91 -9.49 -34.01
C ARG A 98 -14.84 -8.86 -33.13
N ILE A 99 -15.21 -7.81 -32.42
CA ILE A 99 -14.37 -7.20 -31.42
C ILE A 99 -14.81 -7.70 -30.04
N THR A 100 -13.90 -8.31 -29.30
CA THR A 100 -14.15 -8.76 -27.93
C THR A 100 -13.24 -7.99 -27.01
N GLN A 101 -13.83 -7.23 -26.09
CA GLN A 101 -13.08 -6.60 -25.02
C GLN A 101 -12.73 -7.65 -23.98
N LEU A 102 -11.45 -7.78 -23.68
CA LEU A 102 -10.99 -8.60 -22.56
C LEU A 102 -11.27 -7.86 -21.26
N ASN A 103 -12.27 -8.33 -20.54
CA ASN A 103 -12.55 -7.80 -19.21
C ASN A 103 -11.42 -8.25 -18.26
N ARG A 104 -10.60 -7.32 -17.79
CA ARG A 104 -9.50 -7.62 -16.85
C ARG A 104 -10.08 -7.97 -15.48
N SER A 105 -10.25 -9.26 -15.21
CA SER A 105 -10.52 -9.77 -13.85
C SER A 105 -9.40 -9.44 -12.84
N VAL A 106 -8.26 -8.96 -13.33
CA VAL A 106 -7.07 -8.59 -12.56
C VAL A 106 -7.37 -7.42 -11.60
N GLU A 107 -8.13 -6.43 -12.06
CA GLU A 107 -8.45 -5.21 -11.28
C GLU A 107 -9.30 -5.55 -10.05
N ASN A 108 -10.37 -6.34 -10.23
CA ASN A 108 -11.21 -6.78 -9.12
C ASN A 108 -10.45 -7.66 -8.11
N ASN A 109 -9.50 -8.47 -8.57
CA ASN A 109 -8.69 -9.30 -7.71
C ASN A 109 -7.64 -8.46 -6.96
N LEU A 110 -7.09 -7.42 -7.60
CA LEU A 110 -6.14 -6.49 -6.98
C LEU A 110 -6.81 -5.69 -5.87
N MET A 111 -8.02 -5.15 -6.09
CA MET A 111 -8.80 -4.45 -5.07
C MET A 111 -9.08 -5.33 -3.85
N LYS A 112 -9.51 -6.58 -4.04
CA LYS A 112 -9.71 -7.53 -2.94
C LYS A 112 -8.42 -7.81 -2.16
N GLN A 113 -7.28 -7.87 -2.83
CA GLN A 113 -5.99 -8.05 -2.15
C GLN A 113 -5.58 -6.81 -1.35
N ILE A 114 -5.87 -5.61 -1.84
CA ILE A 114 -5.65 -4.34 -1.14
C ILE A 114 -6.54 -4.27 0.10
N GLU A 115 -7.83 -4.55 -0.02
CA GLU A 115 -8.78 -4.60 1.11
C GLU A 115 -8.32 -5.59 2.18
N TYR A 116 -7.92 -6.80 1.79
CA TYR A 116 -7.40 -7.81 2.70
C TYR A 116 -6.14 -7.34 3.43
N LEU A 117 -5.16 -6.77 2.71
CA LEU A 117 -3.92 -6.29 3.31
C LEU A 117 -4.16 -5.08 4.23
N THR A 118 -5.09 -4.20 3.88
CA THR A 118 -5.50 -3.06 4.71
C THR A 118 -6.15 -3.55 6.00
N SER A 119 -7.07 -4.49 5.91
CA SER A 119 -7.72 -5.09 7.07
C SER A 119 -6.72 -5.82 7.98
N MET A 120 -5.77 -6.55 7.38
CA MET A 120 -4.69 -7.21 8.12
C MET A 120 -3.79 -6.18 8.83
N LEU A 121 -3.40 -5.10 8.16
CA LEU A 121 -2.59 -4.03 8.73
C LEU A 121 -3.29 -3.37 9.93
N TYR A 122 -4.56 -3.03 9.78
CA TYR A 122 -5.36 -2.46 10.86
C TYR A 122 -5.46 -3.43 12.04
N SER A 123 -5.69 -4.71 11.78
CA SER A 123 -5.70 -5.74 12.82
C SER A 123 -4.35 -5.86 13.55
N GLN A 124 -3.23 -5.81 12.84
CA GLN A 124 -1.88 -5.87 13.42
C GLN A 124 -1.55 -4.63 14.25
N LEU A 125 -2.02 -3.46 13.84
CA LEU A 125 -1.85 -2.20 14.56
C LEU A 125 -2.93 -1.97 15.63
N GLY A 126 -3.91 -2.88 15.79
CA GLY A 126 -5.01 -2.71 16.73
C GLY A 126 -5.94 -1.54 16.40
N ILE A 127 -5.92 -1.05 15.16
CA ILE A 127 -6.75 0.05 14.68
C ILE A 127 -8.09 -0.50 14.20
N THR A 128 -9.18 0.09 14.69
CA THR A 128 -10.55 -0.18 14.22
C THR A 128 -11.10 1.04 13.51
N GLN A 129 -12.18 0.86 12.74
CA GLN A 129 -12.86 1.97 12.09
C GLN A 129 -13.31 3.02 13.10
N SER A 130 -13.81 2.60 14.27
CA SER A 130 -14.24 3.51 15.33
C SER A 130 -13.11 4.36 15.94
N ILE A 131 -11.87 3.88 15.90
CA ILE A 131 -10.70 4.69 16.27
C ILE A 131 -10.42 5.75 15.21
N LEU A 132 -10.56 5.40 13.92
CA LEU A 132 -10.29 6.32 12.82
C LEU A 132 -11.33 7.45 12.72
N ASP A 133 -12.59 7.17 12.99
CA ASP A 133 -13.68 8.15 12.92
C ASP A 133 -13.96 8.84 14.27
N GLY A 134 -13.24 8.46 15.34
CA GLY A 134 -13.37 9.06 16.66
C GLY A 134 -14.59 8.59 17.46
N SER A 135 -15.29 7.54 17.01
CA SER A 135 -16.47 6.99 17.70
C SER A 135 -16.13 5.81 18.64
N ALA A 136 -14.83 5.55 18.85
CA ALA A 136 -14.38 4.44 19.68
C ALA A 136 -14.81 4.61 21.15
N ASP A 137 -15.30 3.52 21.72
CA ASP A 137 -15.56 3.46 23.16
C ASP A 137 -14.25 3.31 23.96
N GLU A 138 -14.34 3.51 25.27
CA GLU A 138 -13.20 3.42 26.18
C GLU A 138 -12.46 2.06 26.07
N LYS A 139 -13.20 0.98 25.95
CA LYS A 139 -12.64 -0.38 25.83
C LYS A 139 -11.82 -0.54 24.53
N THR A 140 -12.32 -0.02 23.44
CA THR A 140 -11.63 -0.05 22.14
C THR A 140 -10.38 0.82 22.18
N MET A 141 -10.46 2.01 22.77
CA MET A 141 -9.31 2.91 22.95
C MET A 141 -8.26 2.28 23.86
N LEU A 142 -8.66 1.65 24.95
CA LEU A 142 -7.75 0.95 25.85
C LEU A 142 -7.03 -0.22 25.15
N ASN A 143 -7.75 -0.99 24.34
CA ASN A 143 -7.15 -2.08 23.57
C ASN A 143 -6.12 -1.56 22.55
N TYR A 144 -6.44 -0.48 21.83
CA TYR A 144 -5.50 0.18 20.90
C TYR A 144 -4.25 0.69 21.65
N TYR A 145 -4.45 1.36 22.78
CA TYR A 145 -3.35 1.85 23.60
C TYR A 145 -2.42 0.69 24.00
N ASN A 146 -2.96 -0.37 24.59
CA ASN A 146 -2.16 -1.48 25.09
C ASN A 146 -1.43 -2.26 23.99
N ARG A 147 -2.04 -2.37 22.81
CA ARG A 147 -1.47 -3.14 21.70
C ARG A 147 -0.46 -2.36 20.86
N THR A 148 -0.63 -1.05 20.75
CA THR A 148 0.13 -0.24 19.79
C THR A 148 0.92 0.85 20.47
N ILE A 149 0.31 1.63 21.35
CA ILE A 149 0.96 2.79 21.97
C ILE A 149 1.90 2.38 23.10
N GLU A 150 1.45 1.50 23.99
CA GLU A 150 2.24 1.06 25.14
C GLU A 150 3.57 0.38 24.75
N PRO A 151 3.66 -0.49 23.75
CA PRO A 151 4.92 -1.05 23.28
C PRO A 151 5.92 0.00 22.80
N ILE A 152 5.45 1.06 22.14
CA ILE A 152 6.29 2.17 21.68
C ILE A 152 6.85 2.94 22.88
N ILE A 153 5.99 3.30 23.82
CA ILE A 153 6.41 4.04 25.04
C ILE A 153 7.35 3.18 25.88
N SER A 154 7.04 1.89 26.04
CA SER A 154 7.88 0.95 26.77
C SER A 154 9.27 0.82 26.16
N ALA A 155 9.38 0.70 24.83
CA ALA A 155 10.66 0.67 24.14
C ALA A 155 11.49 1.94 24.39
N ILE A 156 10.84 3.11 24.38
CA ILE A 156 11.48 4.40 24.71
C ILE A 156 12.00 4.39 26.14
N VAL A 157 11.14 4.08 27.10
CA VAL A 157 11.46 4.12 28.53
C VAL A 157 12.55 3.11 28.90
N ASP A 158 12.49 1.91 28.35
CA ASP A 158 13.47 0.85 28.64
C ASP A 158 14.86 1.22 28.09
N GLU A 159 14.92 1.81 26.88
CA GLU A 159 16.19 2.28 26.34
C GLU A 159 16.74 3.49 27.13
N MET A 160 15.88 4.39 27.57
CA MET A 160 16.27 5.49 28.47
C MET A 160 16.81 4.97 29.80
N LYS A 161 16.15 3.99 30.42
CA LYS A 161 16.64 3.33 31.64
C LYS A 161 18.00 2.69 31.40
N ARG A 162 18.14 1.97 30.29
CA ARG A 162 19.38 1.29 29.92
C ARG A 162 20.53 2.28 29.77
N LYS A 163 20.24 3.43 29.17
CA LYS A 163 21.25 4.43 28.79
C LYS A 163 21.61 5.40 29.88
N PHE A 164 20.62 5.95 30.57
CA PHE A 164 20.80 7.08 31.46
C PHE A 164 20.84 6.72 32.96
N LEU A 165 20.38 5.49 33.32
CA LEU A 165 20.53 5.02 34.69
C LEU A 165 21.82 4.19 34.85
N THR A 166 22.65 4.57 35.84
CA THR A 166 23.84 3.80 36.21
C THR A 166 23.48 2.41 36.75
N LYS A 167 24.40 1.46 36.71
CA LYS A 167 24.18 0.12 37.31
C LYS A 167 23.82 0.24 38.81
N THR A 168 24.45 1.15 39.53
CA THR A 168 24.18 1.43 40.95
C THR A 168 22.77 1.99 41.14
N ALA A 169 22.36 2.96 40.33
CA ALA A 169 21.01 3.53 40.42
C ALA A 169 19.94 2.44 40.19
N ARG A 170 20.15 1.57 39.20
CA ARG A 170 19.22 0.43 38.90
C ARG A 170 19.18 -0.58 40.05
N SER A 171 20.33 -0.88 40.67
CA SER A 171 20.38 -1.77 41.86
C SER A 171 19.68 -1.17 43.09
N GLN A 172 19.66 0.14 43.18
CA GLN A 172 18.90 0.90 44.17
C GLN A 172 17.43 1.11 43.83
N LYS A 173 16.93 0.40 42.79
CA LYS A 173 15.54 0.46 42.29
C LYS A 173 15.10 1.83 41.75
N GLN A 174 16.05 2.70 41.41
CA GLN A 174 15.70 3.91 40.64
C GLN A 174 15.22 3.53 39.25
N SER A 175 14.16 4.18 38.78
CA SER A 175 13.54 3.89 37.52
C SER A 175 13.02 5.15 36.85
N ILE A 176 13.00 5.12 35.53
CA ILE A 176 12.27 6.08 34.69
C ILE A 176 10.90 5.45 34.41
N LEU A 177 9.84 6.16 34.74
CA LEU A 177 8.48 5.69 34.55
C LEU A 177 7.73 6.64 33.62
N PHE A 178 6.77 6.14 32.91
CA PHE A 178 5.77 6.97 32.25
C PHE A 178 4.41 6.80 32.93
N PHE A 179 3.64 7.86 32.88
CA PHE A 179 2.28 7.85 33.44
C PHE A 179 1.29 8.15 32.33
N ARG A 180 0.22 7.40 32.33
CA ARG A 180 -0.96 7.67 31.54
C ARG A 180 -2.02 8.27 32.47
N ASP A 181 -2.65 9.35 32.03
CA ASP A 181 -3.84 9.86 32.70
C ASP A 181 -5.05 8.99 32.24
N PRO A 182 -5.61 8.13 33.11
CA PRO A 182 -6.72 7.25 32.74
C PRO A 182 -8.02 8.00 32.42
N PHE A 183 -8.08 9.30 32.74
CA PHE A 183 -9.28 10.14 32.53
C PHE A 183 -9.21 11.00 31.27
N LYS A 184 -8.14 10.92 30.50
CA LYS A 184 -7.91 11.71 29.27
C LYS A 184 -7.75 10.85 28.01
N LEU A 185 -8.51 9.79 27.92
CA LEU A 185 -8.58 8.99 26.69
C LEU A 185 -9.76 9.43 25.85
#